data_102113381064d18a7d87f7cc43bd6c43
#
_entry.id   102113381064d18a7d87f7cc43bd6c43
#
_cell.length_a   1.000
_cell.length_b   1.000
_cell.length_c   1.000
_cell.angle_alpha   90.00
_cell.angle_beta   90.00
_cell.angle_gamma   90.00
#
_symmetry.space_group_name_H-M   'P 1'
#
loop_
_entity.id
_entity.type
_entity.pdbx_description
1 polymer ?
#
loop_
_entity_poly.entity_id
_entity_poly.type
_entity_poly.pdbx_seq_one_letter_code
_entity_poly.pdbx_strand_id
1 'polypeptide(L)'
;MDKSRLYPWNRRLLSIALFCHLCLAAVPVYAQPRFEGEGRVVAVDETQGTVTLDHGPILGLMPAMRMAFPVQQVERLQGLQVGAVVRFALQARGSAWVITTIEPVEEHPPPRPAMFPAPDFTLPTLSGAPIRLSELRGKVVLLNFWATWCVPCRLEMPALETLYQRHKDAGLAVLTINLDTLSTAGVEAFVQEVRVTFPVALDPSWSIARAYRVLGLPTTYLLDRAGNAVVREVGERDWLDEVSRVAVEGLLQ
;
A
#
# COMPACT_ATOMS: atom_id res chain seq x y z
N MET A 1 -28.54 30.04 91.50
CA MET A 1 -27.80 30.73 90.45
C MET A 1 -27.07 29.66 89.67
N ASP A 2 -27.73 29.19 88.59
CA ASP A 2 -27.32 28.06 87.78
C ASP A 2 -26.54 28.58 86.55
N LYS A 3 -25.36 28.09 86.34
CA LYS A 3 -24.50 28.39 85.22
C LYS A 3 -24.26 27.16 84.38
N SER A 4 -25.26 26.68 83.73
CA SER A 4 -25.16 25.56 82.82
C SER A 4 -25.82 25.89 81.46
N ARG A 5 -25.20 26.80 80.70
CA ARG A 5 -25.51 26.98 79.27
C ARG A 5 -24.24 27.39 78.58
N LEU A 6 -23.45 26.36 78.21
CA LEU A 6 -22.38 26.57 77.27
C LEU A 6 -22.47 25.55 76.13
N TYR A 7 -22.97 26.03 75.02
CA TYR A 7 -22.78 25.74 73.61
C TYR A 7 -22.43 24.32 73.17
N PRO A 8 -23.25 23.68 72.35
CA PRO A 8 -22.95 22.44 71.60
C PRO A 8 -22.46 22.78 70.21
N TRP A 9 -21.22 23.27 70.02
CA TRP A 9 -20.69 23.63 68.69
C TRP A 9 -19.52 22.82 68.21
N ASN A 10 -19.04 21.80 68.87
CA ASN A 10 -17.79 21.12 68.55
C ASN A 10 -17.87 19.72 67.95
N ARG A 11 -19.05 19.31 67.45
CA ARG A 11 -19.14 17.96 66.81
C ARG A 11 -19.40 17.91 65.31
N ARG A 12 -19.52 19.05 64.62
CA ARG A 12 -19.76 19.08 63.17
C ARG A 12 -18.63 19.62 62.32
N LEU A 13 -17.55 20.06 62.88
CA LEU A 13 -16.39 20.59 62.13
C LEU A 13 -15.23 19.60 61.90
N LEU A 14 -15.29 18.42 62.52
CA LEU A 14 -14.26 17.37 62.28
C LEU A 14 -14.59 16.42 61.12
N SER A 15 -15.78 16.47 60.51
CA SER A 15 -16.14 15.59 59.40
C SER A 15 -15.93 16.24 58.00
N ILE A 16 -15.58 17.52 57.93
CA ILE A 16 -15.35 18.21 56.64
C ILE A 16 -13.86 18.22 56.24
N ALA A 17 -12.95 17.97 57.18
CA ALA A 17 -11.51 17.99 56.89
C ALA A 17 -10.96 16.68 56.33
N LEU A 18 -11.77 15.58 56.31
CA LEU A 18 -11.30 14.25 55.84
C LEU A 18 -11.75 13.89 54.43
N PHE A 19 -12.54 14.78 53.76
CA PHE A 19 -13.03 14.50 52.39
C PHE A 19 -12.30 15.29 51.31
N CYS A 20 -11.31 16.11 51.66
CA CYS A 20 -10.59 16.97 50.71
C CYS A 20 -9.21 16.44 50.28
N HIS A 21 -8.84 15.20 50.65
CA HIS A 21 -7.51 14.63 50.33
C HIS A 21 -7.55 13.48 49.31
N LEU A 22 -8.65 13.23 48.62
CA LEU A 22 -8.72 12.18 47.56
C LEU A 22 -9.17 12.71 46.18
N CYS A 23 -9.05 13.98 45.92
CA CYS A 23 -9.03 14.48 44.54
C CYS A 23 -7.59 14.56 44.07
N LEU A 24 -6.88 13.41 44.00
CA LEU A 24 -5.77 13.31 43.06
C LEU A 24 -6.39 13.39 41.68
N ALA A 25 -6.31 14.58 41.09
CA ALA A 25 -6.67 14.84 39.70
C ALA A 25 -5.96 13.79 38.85
N ALA A 26 -6.73 12.88 38.28
CA ALA A 26 -6.27 12.07 37.15
C ALA A 26 -5.91 13.07 36.06
N VAL A 27 -4.63 13.39 35.94
CA VAL A 27 -4.10 14.15 34.81
C VAL A 27 -4.43 13.31 33.58
N PRO A 28 -5.21 13.83 32.63
CA PRO A 28 -5.48 13.06 31.43
C PRO A 28 -4.14 12.76 30.77
N VAL A 29 -3.79 11.50 30.71
CA VAL A 29 -2.65 11.03 29.91
C VAL A 29 -3.08 11.29 28.48
N TYR A 30 -2.65 12.42 27.93
CA TYR A 30 -2.78 12.68 26.49
C TYR A 30 -1.97 11.59 25.79
N ALA A 31 -2.67 10.67 25.14
CA ALA A 31 -2.04 9.66 24.31
C ALA A 31 -1.22 10.40 23.24
N GLN A 32 0.10 10.19 23.26
CA GLN A 32 0.97 10.79 22.24
C GLN A 32 0.54 10.29 20.86
N PRO A 33 0.52 11.16 19.84
CA PRO A 33 0.13 10.76 18.50
C PRO A 33 1.03 9.60 18.04
N ARG A 34 0.39 8.55 17.54
CA ARG A 34 1.04 7.37 16.98
C ARG A 34 0.86 7.40 15.48
N PHE A 35 1.95 7.24 14.74
CA PHE A 35 1.96 7.20 13.30
C PHE A 35 2.37 5.81 12.85
N GLU A 36 1.69 5.27 11.87
CA GLU A 36 1.97 3.95 11.33
C GLU A 36 2.54 4.07 9.91
N GLY A 37 3.48 3.19 9.60
CA GLY A 37 4.13 3.13 8.30
C GLY A 37 4.54 1.72 7.94
N GLU A 38 4.86 1.54 6.67
CA GLU A 38 5.49 0.33 6.15
C GLU A 38 6.78 0.72 5.44
N GLY A 39 7.77 -0.18 5.50
CA GLY A 39 9.06 0.06 4.87
C GLY A 39 9.89 -1.21 4.76
N ARG A 40 10.90 -1.16 3.90
CA ARG A 40 11.86 -2.24 3.73
C ARG A 40 13.08 -2.01 4.61
N VAL A 41 13.52 -3.02 5.32
CA VAL A 41 14.74 -2.99 6.13
C VAL A 41 15.96 -2.87 5.23
N VAL A 42 16.73 -1.81 5.41
CA VAL A 42 17.98 -1.56 4.67
C VAL A 42 19.20 -1.93 5.50
N ALA A 43 19.16 -1.65 6.80
CA ALA A 43 20.20 -2.01 7.76
C ALA A 43 19.62 -2.16 9.17
N VAL A 44 20.23 -3.03 9.98
CA VAL A 44 19.92 -3.21 11.39
C VAL A 44 21.20 -3.02 12.19
N ASP A 45 21.16 -2.16 13.18
CA ASP A 45 22.27 -1.98 14.15
C ASP A 45 21.74 -2.27 15.56
N GLU A 46 21.92 -3.52 15.99
CA GLU A 46 21.50 -3.97 17.31
C GLU A 46 22.30 -3.29 18.40
N THR A 47 23.55 -2.85 18.15
CA THR A 47 24.40 -2.22 19.15
C THR A 47 23.97 -0.78 19.45
N GLN A 48 23.50 -0.07 18.45
CA GLN A 48 22.95 1.28 18.56
C GLN A 48 21.44 1.26 18.80
N GLY A 49 20.79 0.10 18.69
CA GLY A 49 19.33 -0.03 18.79
C GLY A 49 18.59 0.71 17.70
N THR A 50 19.13 0.70 16.46
CA THR A 50 18.56 1.41 15.32
C THR A 50 18.26 0.50 14.15
N VAL A 51 17.24 0.86 13.36
CA VAL A 51 16.95 0.23 12.08
C VAL A 51 16.84 1.30 11.01
N THR A 52 17.49 1.08 9.86
CA THR A 52 17.33 1.92 8.67
C THR A 52 16.25 1.34 7.80
N LEU A 53 15.23 2.14 7.53
CA LEU A 53 14.10 1.78 6.68
C LEU A 53 14.05 2.64 5.42
N ASP A 54 13.74 2.01 4.31
CA ASP A 54 13.26 2.66 3.09
C ASP A 54 11.73 2.57 3.15
N HIS A 55 11.09 3.66 3.56
CA HIS A 55 9.66 3.64 3.88
C HIS A 55 8.84 4.50 2.92
N GLY A 56 7.59 4.07 2.71
CA GLY A 56 6.58 4.85 2.02
C GLY A 56 6.18 6.11 2.80
N PRO A 57 5.25 6.91 2.26
CA PRO A 57 4.78 8.11 2.96
C PRO A 57 4.08 7.71 4.27
N ILE A 58 4.45 8.35 5.38
CA ILE A 58 3.79 8.22 6.67
C ILE A 58 2.79 9.36 6.80
N LEU A 59 1.52 9.02 6.68
CA LEU A 59 0.44 10.02 6.60
C LEU A 59 0.44 10.95 7.81
N GLY A 60 0.46 12.25 7.51
CA GLY A 60 0.46 13.30 8.54
C GLY A 60 1.80 13.54 9.22
N LEU A 61 2.88 12.83 8.81
CA LEU A 61 4.19 12.97 9.42
C LEU A 61 5.30 13.29 8.42
N MET A 62 5.56 12.43 7.43
CA MET A 62 6.70 12.61 6.50
C MET A 62 6.48 11.91 5.16
N PRO A 63 7.11 12.40 4.07
CA PRO A 63 7.06 11.75 2.77
C PRO A 63 7.88 10.43 2.77
N ALA A 64 7.76 9.67 1.69
CA ALA A 64 8.59 8.50 1.45
C ALA A 64 10.08 8.87 1.43
N MET A 65 10.89 8.16 2.22
CA MET A 65 12.34 8.39 2.29
C MET A 65 13.08 7.22 2.96
N ARG A 66 14.41 7.28 2.88
CA ARG A 66 15.26 6.35 3.63
C ARG A 66 15.83 7.06 4.84
N MET A 67 15.58 6.51 6.03
CA MET A 67 16.16 7.03 7.26
C MET A 67 16.33 5.97 8.35
N ALA A 68 17.21 6.26 9.31
CA ALA A 68 17.43 5.43 10.49
C ALA A 68 16.51 5.89 11.63
N PHE A 69 15.88 4.92 12.29
CA PHE A 69 15.03 5.15 13.45
C PHE A 69 15.59 4.40 14.67
N PRO A 70 15.67 5.03 15.83
CA PRO A 70 15.87 4.32 17.09
C PRO A 70 14.64 3.46 17.40
N VAL A 71 14.86 2.28 17.98
CA VAL A 71 13.81 1.33 18.38
C VAL A 71 13.70 1.31 19.90
N GLN A 72 12.49 1.41 20.42
CA GLN A 72 12.27 1.47 21.87
C GLN A 72 12.70 0.20 22.60
N GLN A 73 12.52 -0.96 21.98
CA GLN A 73 12.88 -2.27 22.48
C GLN A 73 13.84 -2.93 21.50
N VAL A 74 15.13 -2.93 21.83
CA VAL A 74 16.20 -3.44 20.95
C VAL A 74 16.00 -4.91 20.61
N GLU A 75 15.37 -5.67 21.51
CA GLU A 75 15.05 -7.08 21.32
C GLU A 75 14.16 -7.32 20.07
N ARG A 76 13.39 -6.31 19.66
CA ARG A 76 12.56 -6.37 18.45
C ARG A 76 13.36 -6.31 17.16
N LEU A 77 14.63 -5.98 17.22
CA LEU A 77 15.54 -6.01 16.09
C LEU A 77 16.07 -7.42 15.82
N GLN A 78 16.02 -8.30 16.83
CA GLN A 78 16.51 -9.66 16.70
C GLN A 78 15.71 -10.43 15.66
N GLY A 79 16.43 -11.00 14.68
CA GLY A 79 15.83 -11.77 13.61
C GLY A 79 15.28 -10.92 12.44
N LEU A 80 15.32 -9.59 12.51
CA LEU A 80 15.00 -8.73 11.37
C LEU A 80 16.07 -8.87 10.29
N GLN A 81 15.65 -9.30 9.11
CA GLN A 81 16.55 -9.47 7.98
C GLN A 81 16.56 -8.22 7.08
N VAL A 82 17.73 -7.87 6.55
CA VAL A 82 17.84 -6.87 5.49
C VAL A 82 17.03 -7.34 4.27
N GLY A 83 16.22 -6.44 3.71
CA GLY A 83 15.28 -6.75 2.64
C GLY A 83 13.86 -7.09 3.11
N ALA A 84 13.65 -7.45 4.37
CA ALA A 84 12.32 -7.72 4.90
C ALA A 84 11.43 -6.45 4.86
N VAL A 85 10.16 -6.62 4.51
CA VAL A 85 9.15 -5.57 4.68
C VAL A 85 8.62 -5.62 6.09
N VAL A 86 8.54 -4.45 6.73
CA VAL A 86 8.08 -4.32 8.11
C VAL A 86 6.98 -3.28 8.22
N ARG A 87 6.00 -3.56 9.07
CA ARG A 87 5.06 -2.56 9.57
C ARG A 87 5.59 -2.03 10.88
N PHE A 88 5.55 -0.72 11.06
CA PHE A 88 6.08 -0.09 12.25
C PHE A 88 5.19 1.06 12.72
N ALA A 89 5.32 1.41 14.00
CA ALA A 89 4.68 2.58 14.55
C ALA A 89 5.69 3.50 15.21
N LEU A 90 5.51 4.80 14.98
CA LEU A 90 6.34 5.87 15.49
C LEU A 90 5.62 6.66 16.58
N GLN A 91 6.37 7.05 17.60
CA GLN A 91 5.97 8.06 18.58
C GLN A 91 7.09 9.06 18.77
N ALA A 92 6.72 10.31 19.04
CA ALA A 92 7.69 11.35 19.39
C ALA A 92 8.27 11.10 20.78
N ARG A 93 9.60 11.16 20.90
CA ARG A 93 10.31 11.18 22.17
C ARG A 93 11.36 12.31 22.16
N GLY A 94 11.03 13.42 22.77
CA GLY A 94 11.82 14.65 22.64
C GLY A 94 11.81 15.15 21.19
N SER A 95 12.99 15.28 20.60
CA SER A 95 13.18 15.67 19.20
C SER A 95 13.26 14.51 18.21
N ALA A 96 13.17 13.26 18.68
CA ALA A 96 13.33 12.07 17.85
C ALA A 96 12.01 11.32 17.64
N TRP A 97 11.86 10.72 16.47
CA TRP A 97 10.83 9.71 16.18
C TRP A 97 11.40 8.34 16.50
N VAL A 98 10.71 7.64 17.40
CA VAL A 98 11.15 6.32 17.92
C VAL A 98 10.15 5.27 17.50
N ILE A 99 10.63 4.16 16.95
CA ILE A 99 9.81 2.99 16.68
C ILE A 99 9.39 2.33 17.99
N THR A 100 8.09 2.27 18.22
CA THR A 100 7.48 1.62 19.40
C THR A 100 7.04 0.18 19.11
N THR A 101 6.66 -0.10 17.87
CA THR A 101 6.40 -1.46 17.39
C THR A 101 7.03 -1.61 16.01
N ILE A 102 7.64 -2.76 15.76
CA ILE A 102 8.12 -3.17 14.45
C ILE A 102 7.86 -4.67 14.32
N GLU A 103 7.20 -5.03 13.24
CA GLU A 103 6.81 -6.41 12.99
C GLU A 103 7.09 -6.70 11.52
N PRO A 104 7.73 -7.83 11.19
CA PRO A 104 7.78 -8.26 9.81
C PRO A 104 6.34 -8.30 9.29
N VAL A 105 6.10 -7.63 8.17
CA VAL A 105 4.95 -7.98 7.36
C VAL A 105 5.31 -9.35 6.84
N GLU A 106 4.71 -10.39 7.41
CA GLU A 106 4.74 -11.66 6.71
C GLU A 106 4.33 -11.30 5.28
N GLU A 107 5.26 -11.48 4.31
CA GLU A 107 4.84 -11.46 2.93
C GLU A 107 3.67 -12.43 2.93
N HIS A 108 2.47 -11.88 2.89
CA HIS A 108 1.32 -12.71 2.59
C HIS A 108 1.73 -13.41 1.33
N PRO A 109 1.81 -14.76 1.35
CA PRO A 109 2.05 -15.49 0.13
C PRO A 109 1.12 -14.84 -0.89
N PRO A 110 1.61 -14.41 -2.06
CA PRO A 110 0.88 -13.51 -2.97
C PRO A 110 -0.57 -13.95 -2.95
N PRO A 111 -1.55 -13.05 -2.75
CA PRO A 111 -2.92 -13.41 -2.35
C PRO A 111 -3.31 -14.59 -3.19
N ARG A 112 -3.63 -15.72 -2.54
CA ARG A 112 -3.83 -17.02 -3.23
C ARG A 112 -4.68 -16.69 -4.43
N PRO A 113 -4.24 -16.92 -5.66
CA PRO A 113 -4.86 -16.35 -6.81
C PRO A 113 -6.36 -16.64 -6.67
N ALA A 114 -7.16 -15.60 -6.57
CA ALA A 114 -8.59 -15.75 -6.66
C ALA A 114 -8.81 -16.21 -8.10
N MET A 115 -8.69 -17.54 -8.30
CA MET A 115 -8.87 -18.15 -9.62
C MET A 115 -10.32 -17.95 -10.00
N PHE A 116 -10.60 -16.86 -10.66
CA PHE A 116 -11.90 -16.60 -11.25
C PHE A 116 -11.74 -16.40 -12.75
N PRO A 117 -12.68 -16.87 -13.57
CA PRO A 117 -12.68 -16.57 -14.99
C PRO A 117 -12.71 -15.07 -15.19
N ALA A 118 -11.73 -14.52 -15.91
CA ALA A 118 -11.71 -13.09 -16.21
C ALA A 118 -12.94 -12.73 -17.06
N PRO A 119 -13.73 -11.70 -16.67
CA PRO A 119 -14.84 -11.23 -17.47
C PRO A 119 -14.40 -10.91 -18.90
N ASP A 120 -15.05 -11.51 -19.90
CA ASP A 120 -14.75 -11.23 -21.31
C ASP A 120 -15.28 -9.85 -21.71
N PHE A 121 -14.58 -9.19 -22.61
CA PHE A 121 -14.96 -7.90 -23.14
C PHE A 121 -14.44 -7.69 -24.55
N THR A 122 -15.05 -6.70 -25.24
CA THR A 122 -14.53 -6.16 -26.49
C THR A 122 -14.45 -4.65 -26.36
N LEU A 123 -13.28 -4.08 -26.60
CA LEU A 123 -13.03 -2.64 -26.52
C LEU A 123 -12.33 -2.14 -27.81
N PRO A 124 -12.59 -0.90 -28.22
CA PRO A 124 -11.79 -0.24 -29.24
C PRO A 124 -10.36 -0.02 -28.71
N THR A 125 -9.37 -0.03 -29.59
CA THR A 125 -7.99 0.35 -29.26
C THR A 125 -7.62 1.69 -29.87
N LEU A 126 -6.48 2.25 -29.46
CA LEU A 126 -5.92 3.46 -30.11
C LEU A 126 -5.63 3.26 -31.60
N SER A 127 -5.34 2.04 -32.04
CA SER A 127 -5.15 1.73 -33.46
C SER A 127 -6.46 1.69 -34.28
N GLY A 128 -7.60 1.82 -33.59
CA GLY A 128 -8.94 1.74 -34.19
C GLY A 128 -9.50 0.32 -34.30
N ALA A 129 -8.68 -0.72 -34.32
CA ALA A 129 -9.14 -2.11 -34.34
C ALA A 129 -9.66 -2.51 -32.96
N PRO A 130 -10.85 -3.16 -32.85
CA PRO A 130 -11.31 -3.69 -31.58
C PRO A 130 -10.41 -4.87 -31.12
N ILE A 131 -10.27 -4.99 -29.81
CA ILE A 131 -9.62 -6.15 -29.18
C ILE A 131 -10.60 -6.87 -28.27
N ARG A 132 -10.65 -8.19 -28.36
CA ARG A 132 -11.46 -9.02 -27.50
C ARG A 132 -10.57 -9.86 -26.60
N LEU A 133 -10.84 -9.84 -25.29
CA LEU A 133 -9.99 -10.56 -24.32
C LEU A 133 -9.93 -12.06 -24.59
N SER A 134 -11.05 -12.69 -24.96
CA SER A 134 -11.08 -14.14 -25.25
C SER A 134 -10.24 -14.56 -26.47
N GLU A 135 -9.86 -13.64 -27.35
CA GLU A 135 -8.92 -13.89 -28.46
C GLU A 135 -7.48 -14.07 -28.00
N LEU A 136 -7.19 -13.69 -26.75
CA LEU A 136 -5.87 -13.89 -26.11
C LEU A 136 -5.76 -15.21 -25.35
N ARG A 137 -6.75 -16.09 -25.44
CA ARG A 137 -6.65 -17.45 -24.87
C ARG A 137 -5.43 -18.19 -25.42
N GLY A 138 -4.79 -19.00 -24.57
CA GLY A 138 -3.52 -19.65 -24.88
C GLY A 138 -2.28 -18.81 -24.57
N LYS A 139 -2.46 -17.51 -24.28
CA LYS A 139 -1.39 -16.62 -23.83
C LYS A 139 -1.56 -16.31 -22.34
N VAL A 140 -0.46 -16.02 -21.67
CA VAL A 140 -0.47 -15.33 -20.39
C VAL A 140 -0.76 -13.86 -20.65
N VAL A 141 -1.75 -13.27 -19.98
CA VAL A 141 -2.15 -11.88 -20.24
C VAL A 141 -1.87 -11.02 -18.99
N LEU A 142 -1.07 -9.99 -19.17
CA LEU A 142 -0.97 -8.90 -18.20
C LEU A 142 -1.99 -7.83 -18.62
N LEU A 143 -3.07 -7.72 -17.85
CA LEU A 143 -4.17 -6.79 -18.06
C LEU A 143 -4.04 -5.62 -17.07
N ASN A 144 -3.67 -4.43 -17.56
CA ASN A 144 -3.40 -3.27 -16.72
C ASN A 144 -4.41 -2.15 -16.96
N PHE A 145 -4.99 -1.61 -15.88
CA PHE A 145 -5.92 -0.47 -15.91
C PHE A 145 -5.18 0.80 -15.48
N TRP A 146 -5.27 1.84 -16.30
CA TRP A 146 -4.50 3.06 -16.11
C TRP A 146 -5.19 4.32 -16.68
N ALA A 147 -4.63 5.51 -16.39
CA ALA A 147 -5.05 6.77 -16.99
C ALA A 147 -3.86 7.73 -17.13
N THR A 148 -3.96 8.71 -18.02
CA THR A 148 -2.90 9.70 -18.25
C THR A 148 -2.66 10.63 -17.07
N TRP A 149 -3.67 10.90 -16.27
CA TRP A 149 -3.58 11.70 -15.04
C TRP A 149 -3.06 10.92 -13.82
N CYS A 150 -2.92 9.59 -13.92
CA CYS A 150 -2.39 8.73 -12.87
C CYS A 150 -0.86 8.69 -12.96
N VAL A 151 -0.17 9.44 -12.12
CA VAL A 151 1.30 9.52 -12.12
C VAL A 151 1.97 8.14 -11.93
N PRO A 152 1.60 7.30 -10.93
CA PRO A 152 2.23 5.98 -10.76
C PRO A 152 1.99 5.07 -11.97
N CYS A 153 0.82 5.17 -12.64
CA CYS A 153 0.56 4.41 -13.87
C CYS A 153 1.55 4.75 -14.99
N ARG A 154 1.87 6.03 -15.13
CA ARG A 154 2.82 6.50 -16.15
C ARG A 154 4.23 6.01 -15.87
N LEU A 155 4.62 5.91 -14.59
CA LEU A 155 5.95 5.47 -14.17
C LEU A 155 6.20 3.98 -14.45
N GLU A 156 5.18 3.13 -14.39
CA GLU A 156 5.34 1.69 -14.65
C GLU A 156 5.33 1.30 -16.14
N MET A 157 4.81 2.16 -17.03
CA MET A 157 4.67 1.83 -18.46
C MET A 157 5.96 1.40 -19.16
N PRO A 158 7.13 2.04 -18.92
CA PRO A 158 8.39 1.58 -19.51
C PRO A 158 8.82 0.19 -19.05
N ALA A 159 8.52 -0.16 -17.79
CA ALA A 159 8.78 -1.50 -17.25
C ALA A 159 7.87 -2.54 -17.89
N LEU A 160 6.57 -2.22 -18.08
CA LEU A 160 5.62 -3.08 -18.79
C LEU A 160 6.04 -3.31 -20.25
N GLU A 161 6.53 -2.28 -20.95
CA GLU A 161 7.05 -2.41 -22.31
C GLU A 161 8.27 -3.34 -22.34
N THR A 162 9.21 -3.14 -21.41
CA THR A 162 10.39 -4.00 -21.29
C THR A 162 10.01 -5.46 -21.04
N LEU A 163 9.07 -5.70 -20.13
CA LEU A 163 8.55 -7.04 -19.82
C LEU A 163 7.90 -7.66 -21.06
N TYR A 164 7.06 -6.90 -21.77
CA TYR A 164 6.40 -7.35 -23.00
C TYR A 164 7.40 -7.75 -24.06
N GLN A 165 8.38 -6.88 -24.37
CA GLN A 165 9.39 -7.17 -25.39
C GLN A 165 10.21 -8.41 -25.04
N ARG A 166 10.48 -8.64 -23.75
CA ARG A 166 11.25 -9.81 -23.28
C ARG A 166 10.51 -11.12 -23.43
N HIS A 167 9.18 -11.12 -23.25
CA HIS A 167 8.40 -12.37 -23.12
C HIS A 167 7.29 -12.56 -24.16
N LYS A 168 7.06 -11.61 -25.10
CA LYS A 168 6.01 -11.74 -26.13
C LYS A 168 6.12 -13.00 -26.97
N ASP A 169 7.36 -13.38 -27.31
CA ASP A 169 7.62 -14.57 -28.11
C ASP A 169 7.47 -15.87 -27.31
N ALA A 170 7.55 -15.79 -25.98
CA ALA A 170 7.26 -16.89 -25.05
C ALA A 170 5.76 -17.01 -24.72
N GLY A 171 4.92 -16.12 -25.26
CA GLY A 171 3.47 -16.19 -25.11
C GLY A 171 2.88 -15.21 -24.08
N LEU A 172 3.63 -14.18 -23.69
CA LEU A 172 3.08 -13.05 -22.91
C LEU A 172 2.34 -12.09 -23.86
N ALA A 173 1.11 -11.74 -23.49
CA ALA A 173 0.39 -10.59 -24.02
C ALA A 173 0.29 -9.53 -22.93
N VAL A 174 0.59 -8.28 -23.26
CA VAL A 174 0.27 -7.13 -22.42
C VAL A 174 -0.87 -6.39 -23.09
N LEU A 175 -1.98 -6.19 -22.37
CA LEU A 175 -3.14 -5.43 -22.80
C LEU A 175 -3.41 -4.38 -21.73
N THR A 176 -3.33 -3.10 -22.10
CA THR A 176 -3.64 -2.03 -21.17
C THR A 176 -5.00 -1.42 -21.51
N ILE A 177 -5.77 -1.07 -20.48
CA ILE A 177 -7.08 -0.42 -20.60
C ILE A 177 -6.95 0.99 -20.04
N ASN A 178 -7.04 1.95 -20.93
CA ASN A 178 -7.03 3.36 -20.57
C ASN A 178 -8.44 3.82 -20.16
N LEU A 179 -8.52 4.58 -19.07
CA LEU A 179 -9.75 5.04 -18.44
C LEU A 179 -9.97 6.56 -18.54
N ASP A 180 -9.24 7.25 -19.43
CA ASP A 180 -9.48 8.67 -19.69
C ASP A 180 -10.84 8.87 -20.35
N THR A 181 -11.58 9.87 -19.86
CA THR A 181 -12.99 10.08 -20.27
C THR A 181 -13.17 11.19 -21.29
N LEU A 182 -12.18 12.07 -21.47
CA LEU A 182 -12.37 13.30 -22.23
C LEU A 182 -11.83 13.24 -23.67
N SER A 183 -10.62 12.72 -23.89
CA SER A 183 -9.97 12.75 -25.19
C SER A 183 -8.89 11.67 -25.29
N THR A 184 -8.80 11.02 -26.44
CA THR A 184 -7.73 10.06 -26.76
C THR A 184 -6.41 10.73 -27.13
N ALA A 185 -6.42 12.02 -27.49
CA ALA A 185 -5.20 12.72 -27.94
C ALA A 185 -4.08 12.74 -26.87
N GLY A 186 -4.44 12.92 -25.60
CA GLY A 186 -3.49 12.83 -24.49
C GLY A 186 -2.93 11.43 -24.30
N VAL A 187 -3.76 10.41 -24.51
CA VAL A 187 -3.38 8.99 -24.42
C VAL A 187 -2.41 8.66 -25.56
N GLU A 188 -2.73 9.08 -26.80
CA GLU A 188 -1.88 8.90 -27.98
C GLU A 188 -0.52 9.56 -27.81
N ALA A 189 -0.50 10.83 -27.37
CA ALA A 189 0.73 11.56 -27.12
C ALA A 189 1.63 10.85 -26.08
N PHE A 190 1.05 10.39 -24.99
CA PHE A 190 1.78 9.68 -23.94
C PHE A 190 2.32 8.32 -24.43
N VAL A 191 1.50 7.53 -25.12
CA VAL A 191 1.90 6.23 -25.68
C VAL A 191 3.06 6.40 -26.68
N GLN A 192 3.03 7.46 -27.50
CA GLN A 192 4.15 7.80 -28.42
C GLN A 192 5.40 8.24 -27.67
N GLU A 193 5.26 9.05 -26.61
CA GLU A 193 6.38 9.50 -25.77
C GLU A 193 7.13 8.33 -25.16
N VAL A 194 6.40 7.38 -24.52
CA VAL A 194 7.00 6.20 -23.87
C VAL A 194 7.28 5.05 -24.83
N ARG A 195 6.88 5.17 -26.11
CA ARG A 195 7.10 4.19 -27.18
C ARG A 195 6.53 2.80 -26.84
N VAL A 196 5.34 2.79 -26.27
CA VAL A 196 4.61 1.54 -25.98
C VAL A 196 4.20 0.85 -27.27
N THR A 197 4.44 -0.46 -27.36
CA THR A 197 4.14 -1.27 -28.56
C THR A 197 3.02 -2.30 -28.36
N PHE A 198 2.63 -2.59 -27.13
CA PHE A 198 1.48 -3.43 -26.83
C PHE A 198 0.15 -2.69 -27.05
N PRO A 199 -0.98 -3.40 -27.23
CA PRO A 199 -2.29 -2.80 -27.42
C PRO A 199 -2.75 -1.95 -26.23
N VAL A 200 -3.31 -0.78 -26.55
CA VAL A 200 -3.99 0.10 -25.57
C VAL A 200 -5.48 0.16 -25.95
N ALA A 201 -6.31 -0.48 -25.14
CA ALA A 201 -7.77 -0.44 -25.25
C ALA A 201 -8.33 0.78 -24.50
N LEU A 202 -9.52 1.22 -24.89
CA LEU A 202 -10.17 2.42 -24.36
C LEU A 202 -11.49 2.04 -23.67
N ASP A 203 -11.63 2.37 -22.38
CA ASP A 203 -12.86 2.19 -21.58
C ASP A 203 -13.27 3.53 -20.92
N PRO A 204 -13.61 4.58 -21.70
CA PRO A 204 -13.97 5.88 -21.16
C PRO A 204 -15.22 5.85 -20.29
N SER A 205 -16.01 4.80 -20.39
CA SER A 205 -17.20 4.58 -19.56
C SER A 205 -16.92 3.90 -18.23
N TRP A 206 -15.71 3.40 -18.03
CA TRP A 206 -15.31 2.58 -16.86
C TRP A 206 -16.14 1.29 -16.72
N SER A 207 -16.78 0.83 -17.78
CA SER A 207 -17.65 -0.35 -17.73
C SER A 207 -16.88 -1.62 -17.39
N ILE A 208 -15.73 -1.78 -18.04
CA ILE A 208 -14.84 -2.94 -17.81
C ILE A 208 -14.10 -2.78 -16.49
N ALA A 209 -13.60 -1.58 -16.18
CA ALA A 209 -12.99 -1.31 -14.89
C ALA A 209 -13.92 -1.70 -13.72
N ARG A 210 -15.22 -1.37 -13.81
CA ARG A 210 -16.22 -1.80 -12.81
C ARG A 210 -16.43 -3.31 -12.77
N ALA A 211 -16.50 -3.97 -13.94
CA ALA A 211 -16.64 -5.44 -14.01
C ALA A 211 -15.46 -6.16 -13.33
N TYR A 212 -14.25 -5.58 -13.45
CA TYR A 212 -13.04 -6.06 -12.79
C TYR A 212 -12.86 -5.52 -11.37
N ARG A 213 -13.84 -4.78 -10.82
CA ARG A 213 -13.78 -4.18 -9.48
C ARG A 213 -12.52 -3.35 -9.26
N VAL A 214 -12.14 -2.56 -10.25
CA VAL A 214 -11.02 -1.62 -10.15
C VAL A 214 -11.43 -0.48 -9.22
N LEU A 215 -10.78 -0.38 -8.07
CA LEU A 215 -11.06 0.62 -7.03
C LEU A 215 -9.98 1.70 -6.95
N GLY A 216 -8.84 1.49 -7.60
CA GLY A 216 -7.70 2.41 -7.63
C GLY A 216 -6.81 2.14 -8.84
N LEU A 217 -5.94 3.09 -9.17
CA LEU A 217 -5.03 2.99 -10.30
C LEU A 217 -3.57 3.15 -9.85
N PRO A 218 -2.65 2.40 -10.52
CA PRO A 218 -2.95 1.33 -11.46
C PRO A 218 -3.56 0.11 -10.79
N THR A 219 -4.29 -0.71 -11.54
CA THR A 219 -4.67 -2.08 -11.13
C THR A 219 -4.30 -3.03 -12.24
N THR A 220 -3.57 -4.09 -11.90
CA THR A 220 -3.10 -5.08 -12.87
C THR A 220 -3.56 -6.48 -12.48
N TYR A 221 -4.00 -7.22 -13.48
CA TYR A 221 -4.31 -8.64 -13.37
C TYR A 221 -3.34 -9.44 -14.23
N LEU A 222 -2.82 -10.56 -13.70
CA LEU A 222 -2.22 -11.61 -14.51
C LEU A 222 -3.27 -12.68 -14.78
N LEU A 223 -3.46 -13.02 -16.05
CA LEU A 223 -4.35 -14.08 -16.46
C LEU A 223 -3.53 -15.25 -16.99
N ASP A 224 -3.91 -16.46 -16.59
CA ASP A 224 -3.33 -17.67 -17.13
C ASP A 224 -3.77 -17.93 -18.59
N ARG A 225 -3.20 -18.95 -19.20
CA ARG A 225 -3.53 -19.33 -20.59
C ARG A 225 -5.00 -19.72 -20.80
N ALA A 226 -5.68 -20.19 -19.73
CA ALA A 226 -7.12 -20.47 -19.75
C ALA A 226 -7.96 -19.20 -19.57
N GLY A 227 -7.32 -18.07 -19.23
CA GLY A 227 -7.94 -16.76 -19.01
C GLY A 227 -8.57 -16.61 -17.63
N ASN A 228 -8.05 -17.30 -16.64
CA ASN A 228 -8.41 -17.04 -15.26
C ASN A 228 -7.48 -15.98 -14.69
N ALA A 229 -8.04 -15.04 -13.93
CA ALA A 229 -7.27 -14.09 -13.17
C ALA A 229 -6.60 -14.79 -11.99
N VAL A 230 -5.27 -14.89 -12.02
CA VAL A 230 -4.47 -15.61 -11.03
C VAL A 230 -3.70 -14.67 -10.09
N VAL A 231 -3.48 -13.43 -10.48
CA VAL A 231 -2.87 -12.37 -9.66
C VAL A 231 -3.66 -11.09 -9.85
N ARG A 232 -3.81 -10.32 -8.78
CA ARG A 232 -4.33 -8.95 -8.79
C ARG A 232 -3.40 -8.06 -7.98
N GLU A 233 -2.86 -7.03 -8.60
CA GLU A 233 -2.06 -5.99 -7.96
C GLU A 233 -2.79 -4.65 -8.01
N VAL A 234 -2.72 -3.88 -6.94
CA VAL A 234 -3.30 -2.53 -6.86
C VAL A 234 -2.22 -1.57 -6.40
N GLY A 235 -1.99 -0.53 -7.18
CA GLY A 235 -0.90 0.41 -7.01
C GLY A 235 0.30 0.11 -7.89
N GLU A 236 1.25 1.03 -7.91
CA GLU A 236 2.49 0.92 -8.68
C GLU A 236 3.30 -0.31 -8.28
N ARG A 237 3.84 -0.99 -9.27
CA ARG A 237 4.71 -2.14 -9.07
C ARG A 237 5.92 -2.07 -10.00
N ASP A 238 7.07 -2.50 -9.51
CA ASP A 238 8.23 -2.80 -10.36
C ASP A 238 8.03 -4.16 -11.05
N TRP A 239 7.59 -4.11 -12.30
CA TRP A 239 7.35 -5.32 -13.10
C TRP A 239 8.64 -6.03 -13.54
N LEU A 240 9.80 -5.47 -13.24
CA LEU A 240 11.11 -6.05 -13.54
C LEU A 240 11.78 -6.67 -12.30
N ASP A 241 11.16 -6.56 -11.11
CA ASP A 241 11.67 -7.18 -9.90
C ASP A 241 11.59 -8.71 -9.97
N GLU A 242 12.30 -9.38 -9.07
CA GLU A 242 12.40 -10.84 -9.01
C GLU A 242 11.02 -11.49 -8.80
N VAL A 243 10.17 -10.91 -7.93
CA VAL A 243 8.86 -11.46 -7.60
C VAL A 243 7.91 -11.38 -8.79
N SER A 244 7.88 -10.23 -9.47
CA SER A 244 7.08 -10.04 -10.69
C SER A 244 7.56 -10.96 -11.82
N ARG A 245 8.87 -11.09 -11.98
CA ARG A 245 9.49 -11.97 -12.97
C ARG A 245 9.09 -13.43 -12.73
N VAL A 246 9.24 -13.93 -11.49
CA VAL A 246 8.86 -15.30 -11.13
C VAL A 246 7.37 -15.55 -11.36
N ALA A 247 6.50 -14.59 -11.02
CA ALA A 247 5.06 -14.72 -11.23
C ALA A 247 4.71 -14.85 -12.72
N VAL A 248 5.31 -14.03 -13.59
CA VAL A 248 5.06 -14.07 -15.04
C VAL A 248 5.69 -15.31 -15.67
N GLU A 249 6.97 -15.61 -15.40
CA GLU A 249 7.69 -16.74 -15.97
C GLU A 249 7.09 -18.09 -15.54
N GLY A 250 6.59 -18.17 -14.30
CA GLY A 250 5.91 -19.37 -13.80
C GLY A 250 4.60 -19.69 -14.55
N LEU A 251 3.92 -18.68 -15.12
CA LEU A 251 2.73 -18.88 -15.95
C LEU A 251 3.07 -19.18 -17.42
N LEU A 252 4.27 -18.81 -17.87
CA LEU A 252 4.72 -19.01 -19.25
C LEU A 252 5.24 -20.43 -19.51
N GLN A 253 5.65 -21.17 -18.46
CA GLN A 253 6.06 -22.57 -18.53
C GLN A 253 4.87 -23.49 -18.79
#